data_5f51e1ffe64da41e1b5009b4cb1658cd
#
_entry.id   5f51e1ffe64da41e1b5009b4cb1658cd
#
_cell.length_a   1.000
_cell.length_b   1.000
_cell.length_c   1.000
_cell.angle_alpha   90.00
_cell.angle_beta   90.00
_cell.angle_gamma   90.00
#
_symmetry.space_group_name_H-M   'P 1'
#
loop_
_entity.id
_entity.type
_entity.pdbx_description
1 polymer ?
#
loop_
_entity_poly.entity_id
_entity_poly.type
_entity_poly.pdbx_seq_one_letter_code
_entity_poly.pdbx_strand_id
1 'polypeptide(L)'
;MSAAHGDDLAAALPGAAREVEEFVAAAGWDQPTQIFALVPTEQLLAAQPSLAAELDAESVLTPIAQESLPAEDLAEALARIEWPDQVVGCALVQEIVVLPPEAEAGLPTDDDEEARRAAAEHPDRQEARLVAAVLRVGNETCVLRLRESGGDGELVQDPSLAPNLLRALHETFATA
;
A
#
# COMPACT_ATOMS: atom_id res chain seq x y z
N MET A 1 12.05 -19.22 21.52
CA MET A 1 11.97 -17.81 21.72
C MET A 1 10.72 -17.23 21.10
N SER A 2 10.41 -16.06 21.52
CA SER A 2 9.18 -15.39 21.16
C SER A 2 9.08 -15.02 19.71
N ALA A 3 7.85 -14.91 19.25
CA ALA A 3 7.54 -14.35 17.95
C ALA A 3 8.00 -12.89 17.88
N ALA A 4 8.00 -12.33 16.67
CA ALA A 4 8.37 -10.96 16.46
C ALA A 4 7.51 -10.02 17.34
N HIS A 5 8.18 -9.14 18.03
CA HIS A 5 7.52 -8.16 18.87
C HIS A 5 7.07 -6.96 18.05
N GLY A 6 6.21 -6.12 18.66
CA GLY A 6 5.72 -4.93 18.00
C GLY A 6 6.82 -4.03 17.43
N ASP A 7 7.94 -3.91 18.15
CA ASP A 7 9.07 -3.10 17.68
C ASP A 7 9.71 -3.67 16.42
N ASP A 8 9.80 -5.00 16.33
CA ASP A 8 10.35 -5.66 15.14
C ASP A 8 9.44 -5.49 13.95
N LEU A 9 8.12 -5.60 14.17
CA LEU A 9 7.13 -5.39 13.12
C LEU A 9 7.17 -3.95 12.64
N ALA A 10 7.23 -2.99 13.56
CA ALA A 10 7.29 -1.58 13.22
C ALA A 10 8.53 -1.27 12.38
N ALA A 11 9.68 -1.82 12.77
CA ALA A 11 10.92 -1.61 12.04
C ALA A 11 10.89 -2.26 10.66
N ALA A 12 10.13 -3.35 10.49
CA ALA A 12 10.03 -4.06 9.23
C ALA A 12 9.03 -3.44 8.25
N LEU A 13 8.08 -2.64 8.74
CA LEU A 13 7.01 -2.10 7.90
C LEU A 13 7.50 -1.30 6.70
N PRO A 14 8.46 -0.36 6.82
CA PRO A 14 8.95 0.37 5.66
C PRO A 14 9.53 -0.53 4.58
N GLY A 15 10.30 -1.54 4.98
CA GLY A 15 10.86 -2.51 4.04
C GLY A 15 9.79 -3.35 3.37
N ALA A 16 8.77 -3.76 4.12
CA ALA A 16 7.66 -4.54 3.57
C ALA A 16 6.88 -3.72 2.53
N ALA A 17 6.67 -2.43 2.80
CA ALA A 17 6.00 -1.56 1.84
C ALA A 17 6.80 -1.46 0.53
N ARG A 18 8.12 -1.33 0.63
CA ARG A 18 8.98 -1.29 -0.56
C ARG A 18 8.95 -2.61 -1.31
N GLU A 19 8.93 -3.73 -0.60
CA GLU A 19 8.81 -5.06 -1.24
C GLU A 19 7.52 -5.19 -2.03
N VAL A 20 6.42 -4.69 -1.47
CA VAL A 20 5.13 -4.71 -2.17
C VAL A 20 5.22 -3.88 -3.45
N GLU A 21 5.83 -2.70 -3.37
CA GLU A 21 6.00 -1.84 -4.54
C GLU A 21 6.84 -2.54 -5.61
N GLU A 22 7.94 -3.14 -5.22
CA GLU A 22 8.82 -3.84 -6.15
C GLU A 22 8.14 -5.05 -6.78
N PHE A 23 7.34 -5.77 -6.01
CA PHE A 23 6.57 -6.91 -6.50
C PHE A 23 5.60 -6.47 -7.59
N VAL A 24 4.84 -5.39 -7.34
CA VAL A 24 3.89 -4.87 -8.31
C VAL A 24 4.60 -4.28 -9.52
N ALA A 25 5.76 -3.63 -9.30
CA ALA A 25 6.54 -3.02 -10.36
C ALA A 25 7.00 -4.05 -11.40
N ALA A 26 7.25 -5.28 -10.96
CA ALA A 26 7.66 -6.36 -11.87
C ALA A 26 6.59 -6.66 -12.93
N ALA A 27 5.32 -6.39 -12.63
CA ALA A 27 4.21 -6.56 -13.56
C ALA A 27 3.96 -5.32 -14.44
N GLY A 28 4.66 -4.22 -14.18
CA GLY A 28 4.56 -2.98 -14.96
C GLY A 28 3.51 -2.02 -14.42
N TRP A 29 3.16 -1.06 -15.27
CA TRP A 29 2.16 -0.05 -14.95
C TRP A 29 0.78 -0.45 -15.47
N ASP A 30 -0.22 0.36 -15.13
CA ASP A 30 -1.62 0.16 -15.53
C ASP A 30 -2.22 -1.08 -14.88
N GLN A 31 -1.89 -1.27 -13.60
CA GLN A 31 -2.39 -2.36 -12.78
C GLN A 31 -3.62 -1.93 -11.99
N PRO A 32 -4.54 -2.85 -11.68
CA PRO A 32 -5.66 -2.53 -10.81
C PRO A 32 -5.18 -2.28 -9.38
N THR A 33 -6.06 -1.69 -8.57
CA THR A 33 -5.80 -1.53 -7.14
C THR A 33 -5.70 -2.91 -6.50
N GLN A 34 -4.65 -3.13 -5.72
CA GLN A 34 -4.35 -4.42 -5.10
C GLN A 34 -4.16 -4.24 -3.61
N ILE A 35 -4.54 -5.25 -2.85
CA ILE A 35 -4.32 -5.26 -1.41
C ILE A 35 -3.53 -6.50 -1.02
N PHE A 36 -2.66 -6.33 -0.05
CA PHE A 36 -1.79 -7.39 0.47
C PHE A 36 -2.00 -7.52 1.97
N ALA A 37 -2.06 -8.77 2.44
CA ALA A 37 -2.00 -9.04 3.87
C ALA A 37 -0.54 -9.08 4.29
N LEU A 38 -0.23 -8.52 5.45
CA LEU A 38 1.12 -8.61 6.02
C LEU A 38 1.08 -9.59 7.17
N VAL A 39 1.86 -10.67 7.05
CA VAL A 39 1.86 -11.76 8.01
C VAL A 39 3.30 -11.96 8.51
N PRO A 40 3.51 -12.22 9.80
CA PRO A 40 4.86 -12.52 10.29
C PRO A 40 5.39 -13.76 9.57
N THR A 41 6.56 -13.63 8.98
CA THR A 41 7.19 -14.71 8.20
C THR A 41 7.38 -15.95 9.06
N GLU A 42 7.78 -15.75 10.31
CA GLU A 42 7.97 -16.83 11.28
C GLU A 42 6.71 -17.68 11.45
N GLN A 43 5.54 -17.04 11.51
CA GLN A 43 4.27 -17.75 11.65
C GLN A 43 3.90 -18.54 10.39
N LEU A 44 4.19 -17.99 9.22
CA LEU A 44 3.96 -18.71 7.97
C LEU A 44 4.81 -19.95 7.88
N LEU A 45 6.09 -19.85 8.26
CA LEU A 45 7.00 -20.98 8.22
C LEU A 45 6.63 -22.04 9.25
N ALA A 46 6.11 -21.62 10.42
CA ALA A 46 5.65 -22.55 11.44
C ALA A 46 4.42 -23.32 10.99
N ALA A 47 3.50 -22.64 10.28
CA ALA A 47 2.28 -23.26 9.77
C ALA A 47 2.54 -24.13 8.54
N GLN A 48 3.44 -23.70 7.66
CA GLN A 48 3.76 -24.40 6.42
C GLN A 48 5.28 -24.39 6.19
N PRO A 49 6.01 -25.30 6.80
CA PRO A 49 7.48 -25.33 6.65
C PRO A 49 7.95 -25.49 5.21
N SER A 50 7.13 -26.04 4.33
CA SER A 50 7.46 -26.19 2.92
C SER A 50 7.67 -24.85 2.20
N LEU A 51 7.16 -23.75 2.77
CA LEU A 51 7.33 -22.42 2.20
C LEU A 51 8.76 -21.87 2.41
N ALA A 52 9.57 -22.53 3.21
CA ALA A 52 10.93 -22.05 3.48
C ALA A 52 11.78 -21.85 2.21
N ALA A 53 11.48 -22.61 1.15
CA ALA A 53 12.19 -22.47 -0.12
C ALA A 53 11.71 -21.25 -0.93
N GLU A 54 10.52 -20.75 -0.63
CA GLU A 54 9.90 -19.65 -1.37
C GLU A 54 9.93 -18.32 -0.64
N LEU A 55 10.01 -18.35 0.70
CA LEU A 55 9.99 -17.17 1.52
C LEU A 55 11.39 -16.80 1.98
N ASP A 56 11.63 -15.51 2.14
CA ASP A 56 12.85 -15.01 2.73
C ASP A 56 12.73 -15.12 4.26
N ALA A 57 13.39 -16.10 4.84
CA ALA A 57 13.33 -16.33 6.28
C ALA A 57 13.90 -15.17 7.11
N GLU A 58 14.69 -14.30 6.49
CA GLU A 58 15.25 -13.13 7.16
C GLU A 58 14.26 -11.95 7.20
N SER A 59 13.24 -11.98 6.36
CA SER A 59 12.20 -10.96 6.38
C SER A 59 11.27 -11.18 7.56
N VAL A 60 10.97 -10.12 8.30
CA VAL A 60 10.07 -10.20 9.45
C VAL A 60 8.62 -10.31 9.01
N LEU A 61 8.25 -9.61 7.94
CA LEU A 61 6.91 -9.61 7.38
C LEU A 61 6.92 -10.16 5.97
N THR A 62 5.91 -10.95 5.64
CA THR A 62 5.71 -11.45 4.28
C THR A 62 4.39 -10.88 3.75
N PRO A 63 4.43 -10.13 2.64
CA PRO A 63 3.21 -9.68 1.97
C PRO A 63 2.56 -10.84 1.22
N ILE A 64 1.23 -10.97 1.36
CA ILE A 64 0.47 -11.99 0.65
C ILE A 64 -0.63 -11.29 -0.16
N ALA A 65 -0.55 -11.45 -1.48
CA ALA A 65 -1.50 -10.82 -2.39
C ALA A 65 -2.92 -11.33 -2.14
N GLN A 66 -3.87 -10.41 -2.12
CA GLN A 66 -5.29 -10.70 -2.03
C GLN A 66 -5.93 -10.38 -3.38
N GLU A 67 -7.26 -10.46 -3.45
CA GLU A 67 -7.97 -10.13 -4.67
C GLU A 67 -7.87 -8.64 -4.99
N SER A 68 -7.93 -8.30 -6.27
CA SER A 68 -7.96 -6.91 -6.71
C SER A 68 -9.21 -6.22 -6.20
N LEU A 69 -9.09 -4.93 -5.88
CA LEU A 69 -10.20 -4.14 -5.40
C LEU A 69 -10.77 -3.25 -6.50
N PRO A 70 -12.11 -3.02 -6.51
CA PRO A 70 -12.68 -2.08 -7.46
C PRO A 70 -12.25 -0.66 -7.12
N ALA A 71 -11.75 0.07 -8.11
CA ALA A 71 -11.28 1.44 -7.91
C ALA A 71 -12.42 2.41 -7.63
N GLU A 72 -13.61 2.10 -8.13
CA GLU A 72 -14.77 2.98 -8.01
C GLU A 72 -15.38 3.03 -6.61
N ASP A 73 -15.33 1.90 -5.89
CA ASP A 73 -15.91 1.80 -4.56
C ASP A 73 -14.88 1.30 -3.55
N LEU A 74 -13.70 1.88 -3.60
CA LEU A 74 -12.61 1.44 -2.74
C LEU A 74 -12.96 1.49 -1.25
N ALA A 75 -13.60 2.58 -0.80
CA ALA A 75 -13.98 2.72 0.59
C ALA A 75 -14.94 1.62 1.03
N GLU A 76 -15.92 1.29 0.18
CA GLU A 76 -16.86 0.22 0.47
C GLU A 76 -16.18 -1.14 0.47
N ALA A 77 -15.28 -1.37 -0.49
CA ALA A 77 -14.54 -2.62 -0.55
C ALA A 77 -13.69 -2.81 0.71
N LEU A 78 -13.02 -1.76 1.17
CA LEU A 78 -12.23 -1.81 2.39
C LEU A 78 -13.09 -2.06 3.62
N ALA A 79 -14.28 -1.47 3.65
CA ALA A 79 -15.18 -1.65 4.79
C ALA A 79 -15.68 -3.09 4.95
N ARG A 80 -15.59 -3.90 3.90
CA ARG A 80 -16.01 -5.30 3.91
C ARG A 80 -14.90 -6.27 4.29
N ILE A 81 -13.67 -5.78 4.39
CA ILE A 81 -12.53 -6.64 4.69
C ILE A 81 -12.56 -7.08 6.14
N GLU A 82 -12.37 -8.37 6.35
CA GLU A 82 -12.17 -8.95 7.68
C GLU A 82 -10.83 -9.66 7.66
N TRP A 83 -9.96 -9.28 8.58
CA TRP A 83 -8.63 -9.87 8.64
C TRP A 83 -8.53 -10.95 9.70
N PRO A 84 -8.01 -12.14 9.36
CA PRO A 84 -7.71 -13.15 10.37
C PRO A 84 -6.69 -12.64 11.39
N ASP A 85 -6.66 -13.27 12.55
CA ASP A 85 -5.77 -12.85 13.63
C ASP A 85 -4.28 -12.91 13.27
N GLN A 86 -3.90 -13.81 12.36
CA GLN A 86 -2.51 -13.92 11.90
C GLN A 86 -2.07 -12.72 11.07
N VAL A 87 -3.00 -11.97 10.51
CA VAL A 87 -2.68 -10.79 9.71
C VAL A 87 -2.40 -9.62 10.64
N VAL A 88 -1.16 -9.18 10.69
CA VAL A 88 -0.74 -8.10 11.59
C VAL A 88 -0.74 -6.74 10.92
N GLY A 89 -0.96 -6.68 9.62
CA GLY A 89 -1.02 -5.45 8.87
C GLY A 89 -1.54 -5.68 7.47
N CYS A 90 -1.62 -4.61 6.71
CA CYS A 90 -1.99 -4.70 5.30
C CYS A 90 -1.32 -3.58 4.52
N ALA A 91 -1.24 -3.77 3.20
CA ALA A 91 -0.71 -2.77 2.28
C ALA A 91 -1.64 -2.68 1.09
N LEU A 92 -1.91 -1.47 0.65
CA LEU A 92 -2.74 -1.23 -0.53
C LEU A 92 -1.90 -0.53 -1.58
N VAL A 93 -1.98 -1.00 -2.81
CA VAL A 93 -1.25 -0.43 -3.95
C VAL A 93 -2.25 0.11 -4.95
N GLN A 94 -2.07 1.36 -5.34
CA GLN A 94 -2.89 1.96 -6.39
C GLN A 94 -2.06 2.93 -7.21
N GLU A 95 -2.47 3.11 -8.45
CA GLU A 95 -1.87 4.11 -9.32
C GLU A 95 -2.67 5.39 -9.18
N ILE A 96 -1.98 6.50 -8.99
CA ILE A 96 -2.59 7.81 -8.77
C ILE A 96 -1.99 8.83 -9.72
N VAL A 97 -2.66 9.98 -9.82
CA VAL A 97 -2.16 11.14 -10.56
C VAL A 97 -1.67 12.16 -9.56
N VAL A 98 -0.44 12.62 -9.77
CA VAL A 98 0.21 13.63 -8.93
C VAL A 98 0.36 14.90 -9.76
N LEU A 99 0.09 16.03 -9.15
CA LEU A 99 0.26 17.32 -9.79
C LEU A 99 1.32 18.14 -9.06
N PRO A 100 2.07 18.99 -9.77
CA PRO A 100 2.92 19.98 -9.10
C PRO A 100 2.05 20.88 -8.19
N PRO A 101 2.62 21.43 -7.11
CA PRO A 101 1.85 22.28 -6.20
C PRO A 101 1.13 23.44 -6.89
N GLU A 102 1.73 24.02 -7.91
CA GLU A 102 1.13 25.11 -8.68
C GLU A 102 -0.11 24.67 -9.44
N ALA A 103 -0.08 23.49 -10.02
CA ALA A 103 -1.22 22.93 -10.74
C ALA A 103 -2.31 22.53 -9.78
N GLU A 104 -1.95 21.97 -8.62
CA GLU A 104 -2.88 21.56 -7.60
C GLU A 104 -3.68 22.74 -7.05
N ALA A 105 -3.03 23.89 -6.88
CA ALA A 105 -3.68 25.11 -6.40
C ALA A 105 -4.75 25.62 -7.37
N GLY A 106 -4.65 25.29 -8.64
CA GLY A 106 -5.63 25.70 -9.65
C GLY A 106 -6.80 24.76 -9.83
N LEU A 107 -6.86 23.67 -9.08
CA LEU A 107 -7.95 22.71 -9.21
C LEU A 107 -9.23 23.20 -8.54
N PRO A 108 -10.42 22.82 -9.07
CA PRO A 108 -11.69 23.12 -8.40
C PRO A 108 -11.69 22.51 -7.00
N THR A 109 -12.17 23.26 -6.03
CA THR A 109 -12.21 22.79 -4.63
C THR A 109 -13.63 22.44 -4.16
N ASP A 110 -14.63 22.80 -4.95
CA ASP A 110 -16.03 22.61 -4.57
C ASP A 110 -16.58 21.23 -4.90
N ASP A 111 -15.91 20.48 -5.77
CA ASP A 111 -16.36 19.18 -6.23
C ASP A 111 -15.15 18.26 -6.41
N ASP A 112 -15.06 17.22 -5.58
CA ASP A 112 -13.95 16.26 -5.62
C ASP A 112 -13.86 15.51 -6.94
N GLU A 113 -15.01 15.18 -7.54
CA GLU A 113 -15.04 14.48 -8.81
C GLU A 113 -14.53 15.36 -9.94
N GLU A 114 -14.91 16.63 -9.94
CA GLU A 114 -14.44 17.59 -10.93
C GLU A 114 -12.95 17.85 -10.77
N ALA A 115 -12.48 17.96 -9.53
CA ALA A 115 -11.06 18.14 -9.25
C ALA A 115 -10.25 16.93 -9.74
N ARG A 116 -10.76 15.73 -9.53
CA ARG A 116 -10.11 14.50 -9.97
C ARG A 116 -10.06 14.43 -11.49
N ARG A 117 -11.12 14.84 -12.17
CA ARG A 117 -11.14 14.88 -13.63
C ARG A 117 -10.15 15.91 -14.18
N ALA A 118 -10.12 17.09 -13.56
CA ALA A 118 -9.20 18.15 -13.96
C ALA A 118 -7.74 17.72 -13.79
N ALA A 119 -7.45 17.00 -12.70
CA ALA A 119 -6.13 16.47 -12.46
C ALA A 119 -5.73 15.44 -13.52
N ALA A 120 -6.66 14.54 -13.88
CA ALA A 120 -6.41 13.50 -14.87
C ALA A 120 -6.17 14.07 -16.27
N GLU A 121 -6.70 15.25 -16.57
CA GLU A 121 -6.56 15.90 -17.87
C GLU A 121 -5.46 16.95 -17.88
N HIS A 122 -4.86 17.25 -16.74
CA HIS A 122 -3.85 18.30 -16.63
C HIS A 122 -2.59 17.95 -17.41
N PRO A 123 -2.04 18.90 -18.20
CA PRO A 123 -0.82 18.63 -18.99
C PRO A 123 0.42 18.34 -18.14
N ASP A 124 0.47 18.87 -16.92
CA ASP A 124 1.60 18.66 -16.02
C ASP A 124 1.39 17.47 -15.08
N ARG A 125 0.34 16.70 -15.30
CA ARG A 125 0.07 15.52 -14.47
C ARG A 125 1.19 14.51 -14.58
N GLN A 126 1.44 13.83 -13.49
CA GLN A 126 2.40 12.74 -13.43
C GLN A 126 1.73 11.55 -12.78
N GLU A 127 1.90 10.38 -13.38
CA GLU A 127 1.36 9.16 -12.79
C GLU A 127 2.34 8.62 -11.76
N ALA A 128 1.82 8.00 -10.72
CA ALA A 128 2.63 7.43 -9.66
C ALA A 128 1.98 6.18 -9.12
N ARG A 129 2.80 5.28 -8.58
CA ARG A 129 2.33 4.12 -7.84
C ARG A 129 2.47 4.42 -6.36
N LEU A 130 1.35 4.37 -5.65
CA LEU A 130 1.30 4.61 -4.22
C LEU A 130 1.10 3.29 -3.49
N VAL A 131 1.92 3.04 -2.47
CA VAL A 131 1.72 1.93 -1.54
C VAL A 131 1.48 2.54 -0.17
N ALA A 132 0.34 2.22 0.43
CA ALA A 132 0.04 2.62 1.81
C ALA A 132 0.02 1.35 2.64
N ALA A 133 0.74 1.33 3.74
CA ALA A 133 0.86 0.14 4.58
C ALA A 133 0.66 0.51 6.05
N VAL A 134 -0.08 -0.33 6.76
CA VAL A 134 -0.35 -0.13 8.18
C VAL A 134 -0.17 -1.43 8.94
N LEU A 135 0.14 -1.30 10.22
CA LEU A 135 0.12 -2.42 11.15
C LEU A 135 -1.11 -2.30 12.06
N ARG A 136 -1.63 -3.43 12.46
CA ARG A 136 -2.77 -3.49 13.40
C ARG A 136 -2.50 -2.69 14.68
N VAL A 137 -1.24 -2.65 15.11
CA VAL A 137 -0.84 -1.92 16.31
C VAL A 137 -0.73 -0.41 16.12
N GLY A 138 -0.87 0.09 14.90
CA GLY A 138 -0.96 1.53 14.64
C GLY A 138 0.15 2.15 13.81
N ASN A 139 1.23 1.44 13.53
CA ASN A 139 2.30 1.98 12.68
C ASN A 139 1.83 2.10 11.24
N GLU A 140 2.38 3.07 10.52
CA GLU A 140 1.97 3.33 9.15
C GLU A 140 3.11 3.91 8.33
N THR A 141 3.05 3.68 7.01
CA THR A 141 4.01 4.27 6.07
C THR A 141 3.38 4.31 4.67
N CYS A 142 3.94 5.16 3.82
CA CYS A 142 3.58 5.20 2.41
C CYS A 142 4.84 5.22 1.57
N VAL A 143 4.75 4.63 0.37
CA VAL A 143 5.81 4.65 -0.62
C VAL A 143 5.21 5.16 -1.92
N LEU A 144 5.90 6.07 -2.59
CA LEU A 144 5.46 6.63 -3.86
C LEU A 144 6.57 6.48 -4.89
N ARG A 145 6.25 5.90 -6.04
CA ARG A 145 7.19 5.83 -7.17
C ARG A 145 6.57 6.56 -8.35
N LEU A 146 7.29 7.51 -8.89
CA LEU A 146 6.83 8.25 -10.05
C LEU A 146 7.02 7.43 -11.32
N ARG A 147 6.08 7.57 -12.25
CA ARG A 147 6.18 6.96 -13.57
C ARG A 147 6.88 7.95 -14.50
N GLU A 148 8.00 7.54 -15.06
CA GLU A 148 8.76 8.38 -15.97
C GLU A 148 8.88 7.74 -17.36
N SER A 149 9.16 8.56 -18.35
CA SER A 149 9.40 8.08 -19.71
C SER A 149 10.64 7.19 -19.71
N GLY A 150 10.46 5.93 -20.01
CA GLY A 150 11.55 4.97 -20.01
C GLY A 150 11.65 4.11 -18.77
N GLY A 151 10.70 4.20 -17.86
CA GLY A 151 10.66 3.30 -16.73
C GLY A 151 10.18 3.91 -15.43
N ASP A 152 10.71 3.38 -14.34
CA ASP A 152 10.35 3.82 -13.00
C ASP A 152 11.20 5.01 -12.59
N GLY A 153 10.55 5.97 -11.96
CA GLY A 153 11.21 7.15 -11.44
C GLY A 153 11.68 6.97 -10.01
N GLU A 154 11.90 8.09 -9.35
CA GLU A 154 12.38 8.10 -7.98
C GLU A 154 11.36 7.52 -7.01
N LEU A 155 11.87 6.83 -5.98
CA LEU A 155 11.05 6.29 -4.90
C LEU A 155 11.10 7.24 -3.71
N VAL A 156 9.93 7.64 -3.21
CA VAL A 156 9.80 8.50 -2.03
C VAL A 156 9.06 7.71 -0.96
N GLN A 157 9.52 7.79 0.28
CA GLN A 157 8.88 7.11 1.40
C GLN A 157 8.58 8.12 2.51
N ASP A 158 7.30 8.28 2.83
CA ASP A 158 6.87 9.25 3.85
C ASP A 158 5.44 8.87 4.28
N PRO A 159 5.18 8.72 5.59
CA PRO A 159 3.83 8.37 6.05
C PRO A 159 2.78 9.45 5.81
N SER A 160 3.17 10.66 5.48
CA SER A 160 2.22 11.74 5.23
C SER A 160 1.68 11.81 3.80
N LEU A 161 2.11 10.88 2.92
CA LEU A 161 1.72 10.91 1.51
C LEU A 161 0.23 10.65 1.27
N ALA A 162 -0.42 9.83 2.10
CA ALA A 162 -1.82 9.48 1.92
C ALA A 162 -2.53 9.27 3.26
N PRO A 163 -2.72 10.31 4.06
CA PRO A 163 -3.28 10.17 5.40
C PRO A 163 -4.70 9.59 5.43
N ASN A 164 -5.54 9.95 4.46
CA ASN A 164 -6.91 9.43 4.41
C ASN A 164 -6.94 7.96 4.08
N LEU A 165 -6.08 7.52 3.17
CA LEU A 165 -5.99 6.10 2.81
C LEU A 165 -5.45 5.29 3.99
N LEU A 166 -4.44 5.80 4.69
CA LEU A 166 -3.91 5.15 5.87
C LEU A 166 -5.00 4.97 6.94
N ARG A 167 -5.82 5.99 7.15
CA ARG A 167 -6.93 5.90 8.09
C ARG A 167 -7.91 4.81 7.69
N ALA A 168 -8.26 4.74 6.41
CA ALA A 168 -9.17 3.72 5.91
C ALA A 168 -8.61 2.32 6.13
N LEU A 169 -7.30 2.14 5.92
CA LEU A 169 -6.66 0.85 6.15
C LEU A 169 -6.65 0.47 7.64
N HIS A 170 -6.41 1.42 8.53
CA HIS A 170 -6.50 1.15 9.97
C HIS A 170 -7.91 0.72 10.36
N GLU A 171 -8.91 1.32 9.75
CA GLU A 171 -10.31 0.97 10.04
C GLU A 171 -10.65 -0.47 9.65
N THR A 172 -9.93 -1.07 8.71
CA THR A 172 -10.16 -2.47 8.36
C THR A 172 -9.86 -3.42 9.51
N PHE A 173 -9.04 -2.99 10.46
CA PHE A 173 -8.74 -3.78 11.65
C PHE A 173 -9.63 -3.42 12.85
N ALA A 174 -10.33 -2.30 12.78
CA ALA A 174 -11.13 -1.82 13.90
C ALA A 174 -12.48 -2.52 14.02
N THR A 175 -12.92 -3.23 12.99
CA THR A 175 -14.21 -3.90 12.95
C THR A 175 -14.20 -5.32 13.49
N ALA A 176 -13.14 -5.71 14.10
CA ALA A 176 -13.00 -7.07 14.65
C ALA A 176 -13.92 -7.30 15.87
#